data_a9146cec6d17f910f3fe109a6b1507ed
#
_entry.id   a9146cec6d17f910f3fe109a6b1507ed
#
_cell.length_a   1.000
_cell.length_b   1.000
_cell.length_c   1.000
_cell.angle_alpha   90.00
_cell.angle_beta   90.00
_cell.angle_gamma   90.00
#
_symmetry.space_group_name_H-M   'P 1'
#
loop_
_entity.id
_entity.type
_entity.pdbx_description
1 polymer ?
#
loop_
_entity_poly.entity_id
_entity_poly.type
_entity_poly.pdbx_seq_one_letter_code
_entity_poly.pdbx_strand_id
1 'polypeptide(L)'
;MTYKFYDTCSLLLKVDNLWEDNVVVVLSSITLEELENIKTAANKDPDVKYAARKLAHELDEHFGDGSYTVMIWNNDLMEDLVETHLPITNDSKIIICADAYMNLIEPEDEFIFYTNDICCKHMAHLTLECPICSVEEEKYDYDGYKIIQMDDEEMAEFYSNLTVNKYDLYIN
;
A
#
# COMPACT_ATOMS: atom_id res chain seq x y z
N MET A 1 -4.29 -21.87 -5.76
CA MET A 1 -3.44 -20.73 -5.36
C MET A 1 -4.29 -19.46 -5.36
N THR A 2 -4.04 -18.52 -4.46
CA THR A 2 -4.75 -17.22 -4.44
C THR A 2 -3.77 -16.12 -4.85
N TYR A 3 -4.16 -15.33 -5.84
CA TYR A 3 -3.40 -14.16 -6.31
C TYR A 3 -4.11 -12.89 -5.85
N LYS A 4 -3.39 -12.04 -5.12
CA LYS A 4 -3.90 -10.76 -4.64
C LYS A 4 -3.15 -9.62 -5.32
N PHE A 5 -3.84 -8.93 -6.20
CA PHE A 5 -3.30 -7.78 -6.93
C PHE A 5 -3.63 -6.49 -6.16
N TYR A 6 -2.61 -5.73 -5.82
CA TYR A 6 -2.76 -4.49 -5.06
C TYR A 6 -2.41 -3.27 -5.91
N ASP A 7 -3.22 -2.22 -5.81
CA ASP A 7 -2.77 -0.89 -6.21
C ASP A 7 -1.75 -0.33 -5.21
N THR A 8 -1.13 0.80 -5.53
CA THR A 8 -0.03 1.34 -4.73
C THR A 8 -0.46 1.68 -3.30
N CYS A 9 -1.59 2.37 -3.13
CA CYS A 9 -2.07 2.78 -1.80
C CYS A 9 -2.46 1.58 -0.94
N SER A 10 -3.14 0.59 -1.50
CA SER A 10 -3.52 -0.64 -0.80
C SER A 10 -2.31 -1.46 -0.38
N LEU A 11 -1.29 -1.52 -1.22
CA LEU A 11 -0.04 -2.21 -0.90
C LEU A 11 0.68 -1.54 0.27
N LEU A 12 0.72 -0.21 0.32
CA LEU A 12 1.29 0.54 1.44
C LEU A 12 0.53 0.32 2.74
N LEU A 13 -0.81 0.27 2.69
CA LEU A 13 -1.64 -0.03 3.86
C LEU A 13 -1.44 -1.46 4.38
N LYS A 14 -1.12 -2.39 3.49
CA LYS A 14 -0.97 -3.82 3.80
C LYS A 14 0.45 -4.21 4.23
N VAL A 15 1.43 -3.33 4.16
CA VAL A 15 2.85 -3.65 4.28
C VAL A 15 3.22 -4.44 5.55
N ASP A 16 2.57 -4.20 6.68
CA ASP A 16 2.83 -4.89 7.94
C ASP A 16 2.31 -6.34 7.98
N ASN A 17 1.33 -6.67 7.14
CA ASN A 17 0.69 -7.99 7.07
C ASN A 17 0.52 -8.46 5.61
N LEU A 18 1.54 -8.23 4.79
CA LEU A 18 1.46 -8.47 3.35
C LEU A 18 1.54 -9.95 2.99
N TRP A 19 2.37 -10.70 3.70
CA TRP A 19 2.71 -12.08 3.36
C TRP A 19 1.74 -13.06 4.04
N GLU A 20 1.13 -13.91 3.24
CA GLU A 20 0.15 -14.90 3.68
C GLU A 20 0.46 -16.26 3.03
N ASP A 21 0.21 -17.35 3.74
CA ASP A 21 0.41 -18.70 3.22
C ASP A 21 -0.52 -18.98 2.03
N ASN A 22 0.02 -19.59 0.98
CA ASN A 22 -0.70 -19.92 -0.27
C ASN A 22 -1.26 -18.71 -1.03
N VAL A 23 -0.72 -17.53 -0.78
CA VAL A 23 -1.06 -16.29 -1.48
C VAL A 23 0.17 -15.78 -2.22
N VAL A 24 -0.01 -15.39 -3.47
CA VAL A 24 0.98 -14.65 -4.25
C VAL A 24 0.54 -13.19 -4.33
N VAL A 25 1.38 -12.29 -3.86
CA VAL A 25 1.16 -10.85 -4.01
C VAL A 25 1.52 -10.46 -5.45
N VAL A 26 0.62 -9.76 -6.12
CA VAL A 26 0.86 -9.24 -7.47
C VAL A 26 0.82 -7.73 -7.45
N LEU A 27 1.76 -7.09 -8.10
CA LEU A 27 1.81 -5.64 -8.26
C LEU A 27 2.28 -5.30 -9.68
N SER A 28 2.06 -4.05 -10.08
CA SER A 28 2.51 -3.56 -11.39
C SER A 28 3.86 -2.84 -11.30
N SER A 29 4.56 -2.76 -12.43
CA SER A 29 5.75 -1.91 -12.53
C SER A 29 5.42 -0.42 -12.33
N ILE A 30 4.19 0.01 -12.59
CA ILE A 30 3.69 1.36 -12.29
C ILE A 30 3.74 1.63 -10.78
N THR A 31 3.35 0.65 -9.96
CA THR A 31 3.47 0.73 -8.51
C THR A 31 4.92 0.91 -8.06
N LEU A 32 5.87 0.22 -8.67
CA LEU A 32 7.30 0.40 -8.35
C LEU A 32 7.80 1.82 -8.65
N GLU A 33 7.37 2.42 -9.77
CA GLU A 33 7.68 3.82 -10.09
C GLU A 33 7.06 4.79 -9.07
N GLU A 34 5.81 4.57 -8.68
CA GLU A 34 5.14 5.38 -7.67
C GLU A 34 5.81 5.29 -6.30
N LEU A 35 6.26 4.09 -5.89
CA LEU A 35 7.01 3.89 -4.65
C LEU A 35 8.33 4.68 -4.66
N GLU A 36 9.06 4.67 -5.75
CA GLU A 36 10.29 5.44 -5.88
C GLU A 36 10.03 6.95 -5.80
N ASN A 37 8.98 7.43 -6.45
CA ASN A 37 8.56 8.83 -6.36
C ASN A 37 8.14 9.23 -4.94
N ILE A 38 7.47 8.37 -4.20
CA ILE A 38 7.09 8.60 -2.80
C ILE A 38 8.33 8.69 -1.90
N LYS A 39 9.29 7.79 -2.06
CA LYS A 39 10.54 7.78 -1.28
C LYS A 39 11.34 9.06 -1.44
N THR A 40 11.34 9.64 -2.63
CA THR A 40 12.16 10.81 -3.00
C THR A 40 11.43 12.15 -2.92
N ALA A 41 10.09 12.15 -2.81
CA ALA A 41 9.30 13.39 -2.78
C ALA A 41 9.52 14.20 -1.49
N ALA A 42 9.79 15.50 -1.62
CA ALA A 42 10.01 16.40 -0.49
C ALA A 42 8.73 16.68 0.33
N ASN A 43 7.56 16.61 -0.31
CA ASN A 43 6.27 17.08 0.21
C ASN A 43 5.33 15.94 0.67
N LYS A 44 5.81 14.69 0.74
CA LYS A 44 5.00 13.56 1.20
C LYS A 44 5.06 13.42 2.72
N ASP A 45 3.94 12.92 3.27
CA ASP A 45 3.84 12.56 4.67
C ASP A 45 4.98 11.59 5.07
N PRO A 46 5.68 11.84 6.19
CA PRO A 46 6.74 10.94 6.69
C PRO A 46 6.29 9.49 6.89
N ASP A 47 5.05 9.25 7.31
CA ASP A 47 4.51 7.90 7.51
C ASP A 47 4.34 7.16 6.19
N VAL A 48 3.91 7.85 5.14
CA VAL A 48 3.80 7.29 3.79
C VAL A 48 5.18 6.95 3.22
N LYS A 49 6.17 7.82 3.43
CA LYS A 49 7.57 7.55 3.05
C LYS A 49 8.15 6.36 3.79
N TYR A 50 7.85 6.24 5.08
CA TYR A 50 8.28 5.10 5.89
C TYR A 50 7.69 3.80 5.36
N ALA A 51 6.38 3.77 5.10
CA ALA A 51 5.71 2.61 4.52
C ALA A 51 6.29 2.21 3.15
N ALA A 52 6.58 3.19 2.29
CA ALA A 52 7.21 2.93 0.99
C ALA A 52 8.62 2.34 1.12
N ARG A 53 9.44 2.82 2.06
CA ARG A 53 10.77 2.24 2.33
C ARG A 53 10.67 0.84 2.91
N LYS A 54 9.75 0.62 3.84
CA LYS A 54 9.50 -0.71 4.43
C LYS A 54 9.08 -1.70 3.36
N LEU A 55 8.13 -1.31 2.49
CA LEU A 55 7.69 -2.14 1.38
C LEU A 55 8.85 -2.49 0.43
N ALA A 56 9.72 -1.55 0.10
CA ALA A 56 10.88 -1.80 -0.73
C ALA A 56 11.82 -2.85 -0.09
N HIS A 57 12.03 -2.81 1.22
CA HIS A 57 12.80 -3.81 1.96
C HIS A 57 12.12 -5.17 1.95
N GLU A 58 10.81 -5.24 2.19
CA GLU A 58 10.03 -6.47 2.14
C GLU A 58 10.10 -7.14 0.77
N LEU A 59 10.00 -6.36 -0.31
CA LEU A 59 10.14 -6.88 -1.67
C LEU A 59 11.56 -7.41 -1.96
N ASP A 60 12.59 -6.77 -1.42
CA ASP A 60 13.97 -7.23 -1.55
C ASP A 60 14.21 -8.54 -0.79
N GLU A 61 13.71 -8.64 0.44
CA GLU A 61 13.83 -9.85 1.28
C GLU A 61 13.11 -11.06 0.67
N HIS A 62 11.99 -10.86 0.01
CA HIS A 62 11.18 -11.90 -0.62
C HIS A 62 11.48 -12.09 -2.12
N PHE A 63 12.51 -11.42 -2.64
CA PHE A 63 12.86 -11.54 -4.04
C PHE A 63 13.23 -12.98 -4.43
N GLY A 64 12.50 -13.52 -5.39
CA GLY A 64 12.77 -14.85 -5.96
C GLY A 64 12.27 -16.05 -5.13
N ASP A 65 11.58 -15.83 -4.01
CA ASP A 65 11.03 -16.91 -3.17
C ASP A 65 9.61 -17.34 -3.56
N GLY A 66 9.00 -16.68 -4.54
CA GLY A 66 7.65 -16.98 -5.03
C GLY A 66 6.53 -16.25 -4.27
N SER A 67 6.84 -15.43 -3.27
CA SER A 67 5.84 -14.69 -2.49
C SER A 67 5.15 -13.60 -3.29
N TYR A 68 5.84 -13.02 -4.27
CA TYR A 68 5.26 -12.00 -5.12
C TYR A 68 5.74 -12.06 -6.56
N THR A 69 5.02 -11.37 -7.43
CA THR A 69 5.38 -11.16 -8.83
C THR A 69 4.99 -9.76 -9.29
N VAL A 70 5.67 -9.28 -10.32
CA VAL A 70 5.46 -7.94 -10.89
C VAL A 70 4.98 -8.06 -12.32
N MET A 71 3.81 -7.48 -12.63
CA MET A 71 3.33 -7.33 -13.99
C MET A 71 3.94 -6.07 -14.62
N ILE A 72 4.70 -6.25 -15.67
CA ILE A 72 5.43 -5.17 -16.35
C ILE A 72 4.50 -4.44 -17.32
N TRP A 73 4.37 -3.12 -17.14
CA TRP A 73 3.70 -2.24 -18.09
C TRP A 73 4.49 -2.15 -19.39
N ASN A 74 3.81 -2.29 -20.54
CA ASN A 74 4.42 -2.25 -21.87
C ASN A 74 3.47 -1.64 -22.91
N ASN A 75 3.93 -1.54 -24.17
CA ASN A 75 3.16 -0.94 -25.25
C ASN A 75 1.90 -1.73 -25.61
N ASP A 76 1.92 -3.05 -25.52
CA ASP A 76 0.74 -3.88 -25.80
C ASP A 76 -0.37 -3.58 -24.80
N LEU A 77 -0.03 -3.42 -23.52
CA LEU A 77 -0.98 -3.02 -22.47
C LEU A 77 -1.47 -1.59 -22.66
N MET A 78 -0.68 -0.70 -23.25
CA MET A 78 -1.14 0.65 -23.62
C MET A 78 -2.19 0.61 -24.72
N GLU A 79 -2.06 -0.27 -25.70
CA GLU A 79 -3.06 -0.48 -26.73
C GLU A 79 -4.36 -1.01 -26.12
N ASP A 80 -4.28 -1.99 -25.22
CA ASP A 80 -5.42 -2.51 -24.47
C ASP A 80 -6.12 -1.40 -23.67
N LEU A 81 -5.36 -0.54 -22.99
CA LEU A 81 -5.90 0.61 -22.24
C LEU A 81 -6.68 1.57 -23.15
N VAL A 82 -6.14 1.90 -24.31
CA VAL A 82 -6.80 2.80 -25.28
C VAL A 82 -8.13 2.19 -25.76
N GLU A 83 -8.20 0.90 -25.99
CA GLU A 83 -9.42 0.20 -26.40
C GLU A 83 -10.53 0.22 -25.34
N THR A 84 -10.18 0.29 -24.04
CA THR A 84 -11.17 0.39 -22.95
C THR A 84 -11.84 1.75 -22.85
N HIS A 85 -11.28 2.78 -23.46
CA HIS A 85 -11.69 4.18 -23.32
C HIS A 85 -11.58 4.75 -21.88
N LEU A 86 -10.88 4.07 -20.98
CA LEU A 86 -10.54 4.60 -19.67
C LEU A 86 -9.56 5.78 -19.79
N PRO A 87 -9.56 6.71 -18.82
CA PRO A 87 -8.56 7.79 -18.82
C PRO A 87 -7.16 7.21 -18.71
N ILE A 88 -6.18 7.81 -19.39
CA ILE A 88 -4.77 7.38 -19.35
C ILE A 88 -4.13 7.93 -18.07
N THR A 89 -4.30 7.20 -16.98
CA THR A 89 -3.77 7.50 -15.65
C THR A 89 -3.00 6.29 -15.11
N ASN A 90 -2.24 6.48 -14.04
CA ASN A 90 -1.57 5.37 -13.37
C ASN A 90 -2.56 4.32 -12.84
N ASP A 91 -3.70 4.74 -12.28
CA ASP A 91 -4.75 3.83 -11.81
C ASP A 91 -5.29 2.95 -12.94
N SER A 92 -5.56 3.53 -14.09
CA SER A 92 -6.02 2.77 -15.26
C SER A 92 -4.95 1.80 -15.76
N LYS A 93 -3.68 2.19 -15.77
CA LYS A 93 -2.56 1.30 -16.14
C LYS A 93 -2.44 0.14 -15.17
N ILE A 94 -2.61 0.36 -13.88
CA ILE A 94 -2.59 -0.68 -12.85
C ILE A 94 -3.74 -1.67 -13.09
N ILE A 95 -4.95 -1.18 -13.39
CA ILE A 95 -6.11 -2.02 -13.69
C ILE A 95 -5.86 -2.89 -14.94
N ILE A 96 -5.28 -2.34 -15.99
CA ILE A 96 -4.96 -3.11 -17.20
C ILE A 96 -3.86 -4.14 -16.93
N CYS A 97 -2.87 -3.84 -16.09
CA CYS A 97 -1.91 -4.83 -15.61
C CYS A 97 -2.60 -5.98 -14.85
N ALA A 98 -3.60 -5.67 -14.03
CA ALA A 98 -4.35 -6.68 -13.30
C ALA A 98 -5.17 -7.57 -14.24
N ASP A 99 -5.85 -7.00 -15.23
CA ASP A 99 -6.59 -7.72 -16.24
C ASP A 99 -5.69 -8.67 -17.04
N ALA A 100 -4.55 -8.18 -17.50
CA ALA A 100 -3.58 -9.00 -18.22
C ALA A 100 -3.03 -10.14 -17.36
N TYR A 101 -2.73 -9.89 -16.10
CA TYR A 101 -2.24 -10.92 -15.18
C TYR A 101 -3.31 -11.98 -14.88
N MET A 102 -4.56 -11.56 -14.66
CA MET A 102 -5.70 -12.45 -14.43
C MET A 102 -5.88 -13.45 -15.57
N ASN A 103 -5.61 -13.04 -16.79
CA ASN A 103 -5.68 -13.92 -17.97
C ASN A 103 -4.49 -14.89 -18.10
N LEU A 104 -3.44 -14.76 -17.29
CA LEU A 104 -2.27 -15.64 -17.29
C LEU A 104 -2.35 -16.75 -16.25
N ILE A 105 -3.19 -16.63 -15.22
CA ILE A 105 -3.33 -17.65 -14.17
C ILE A 105 -4.26 -18.78 -14.61
N GLU A 106 -4.17 -19.90 -13.91
CA GLU A 106 -5.03 -21.06 -14.20
C GLU A 106 -6.48 -20.77 -13.79
N PRO A 107 -7.49 -21.34 -14.50
CA PRO A 107 -8.91 -21.06 -14.21
C PRO A 107 -9.38 -21.47 -12.82
N GLU A 108 -8.72 -22.43 -12.18
CA GLU A 108 -9.00 -22.89 -10.82
C GLU A 108 -8.37 -22.03 -9.73
N ASP A 109 -7.47 -21.12 -10.09
CA ASP A 109 -6.85 -20.19 -9.15
C ASP A 109 -7.75 -18.99 -8.87
N GLU A 110 -7.66 -18.49 -7.66
CA GLU A 110 -8.42 -17.31 -7.24
C GLU A 110 -7.64 -16.03 -7.51
N PHE A 111 -8.31 -15.01 -8.03
CA PHE A 111 -7.74 -13.68 -8.26
C PHE A 111 -8.60 -12.60 -7.60
N ILE A 112 -7.97 -11.72 -6.83
CA ILE A 112 -8.64 -10.62 -6.13
C ILE A 112 -7.87 -9.32 -6.40
N PHE A 113 -8.58 -8.25 -6.74
CA PHE A 113 -8.01 -6.91 -6.90
C PHE A 113 -8.31 -6.05 -5.67
N TYR A 114 -7.29 -5.38 -5.14
CA TYR A 114 -7.39 -4.52 -3.96
C TYR A 114 -7.14 -3.06 -4.29
N THR A 115 -8.11 -2.22 -3.95
CA THR A 115 -8.00 -0.76 -4.00
C THR A 115 -8.88 -0.12 -2.93
N ASN A 116 -8.40 0.93 -2.29
CA ASN A 116 -9.18 1.75 -1.37
C ASN A 116 -9.68 3.05 -2.01
N ASP A 117 -9.22 3.36 -3.23
CA ASP A 117 -9.69 4.51 -3.99
C ASP A 117 -11.05 4.22 -4.64
N ILE A 118 -12.04 5.06 -4.38
CA ILE A 118 -13.42 4.87 -4.87
C ILE A 118 -13.49 4.95 -6.39
N CYS A 119 -12.77 5.88 -7.01
CA CYS A 119 -12.78 6.03 -8.47
C CYS A 119 -12.07 4.86 -9.15
N CYS A 120 -10.94 4.43 -8.61
CA CYS A 120 -10.22 3.24 -9.08
C CYS A 120 -11.10 1.98 -8.93
N LYS A 121 -11.81 1.85 -7.83
CA LYS A 121 -12.75 0.74 -7.59
C LYS A 121 -13.85 0.68 -8.64
N HIS A 122 -14.46 1.81 -9.00
CA HIS A 122 -15.46 1.87 -10.06
C HIS A 122 -14.88 1.49 -11.42
N MET A 123 -13.71 1.98 -11.79
CA MET A 123 -13.04 1.61 -13.03
C MET A 123 -12.69 0.11 -13.07
N ALA A 124 -12.23 -0.44 -11.94
CA ALA A 124 -11.94 -1.85 -11.81
C ALA A 124 -13.19 -2.73 -12.00
N HIS A 125 -14.33 -2.36 -11.43
CA HIS A 125 -15.60 -3.05 -11.64
C HIS A 125 -16.07 -3.06 -13.08
N LEU A 126 -15.74 -2.03 -13.86
CA LEU A 126 -16.08 -1.96 -15.29
C LEU A 126 -15.17 -2.81 -16.17
N THR A 127 -13.98 -3.16 -15.71
CA THR A 127 -12.92 -3.76 -16.51
C THR A 127 -12.59 -5.19 -16.09
N LEU A 128 -12.54 -5.47 -14.78
CA LEU A 128 -12.09 -6.76 -14.24
C LEU A 128 -13.27 -7.69 -13.94
N GLU A 129 -13.11 -8.97 -14.28
CA GLU A 129 -14.05 -10.04 -13.95
C GLU A 129 -13.59 -10.82 -12.69
N CYS A 130 -13.30 -10.10 -11.62
CA CYS A 130 -12.85 -10.67 -10.34
C CYS A 130 -13.44 -9.90 -9.16
N PRO A 131 -13.36 -10.44 -7.92
CA PRO A 131 -13.68 -9.68 -6.73
C PRO A 131 -12.80 -8.44 -6.58
N ILE A 132 -13.43 -7.29 -6.30
CA ILE A 132 -12.76 -6.02 -6.02
C ILE A 132 -12.97 -5.71 -4.54
N CYS A 133 -11.88 -5.67 -3.77
CA CYS A 133 -11.89 -5.50 -2.32
C CYS A 133 -11.12 -4.25 -1.91
N SER A 134 -11.42 -3.76 -0.71
CA SER A 134 -10.62 -2.75 -0.04
C SER A 134 -9.79 -3.41 1.06
N VAL A 135 -8.57 -2.89 1.29
CA VAL A 135 -7.79 -3.24 2.47
C VAL A 135 -8.44 -2.57 3.67
N GLU A 136 -8.65 -3.31 4.77
CA GLU A 136 -9.11 -2.72 6.01
C GLU A 136 -8.04 -1.75 6.53
N GLU A 137 -8.40 -0.48 6.61
CA GLU A 137 -7.63 0.49 7.35
C GLU A 137 -7.82 0.15 8.82
N GLU A 138 -6.74 -0.18 9.53
CA GLU A 138 -6.77 -0.12 10.98
C GLU A 138 -7.08 1.34 11.32
N LYS A 139 -8.33 1.58 11.69
CA LYS A 139 -8.69 2.84 12.34
C LYS A 139 -7.99 2.82 13.68
N TYR A 140 -6.79 3.38 13.72
CA TYR A 140 -6.32 3.95 14.96
C TYR A 140 -7.35 5.02 15.28
N ASP A 141 -8.22 4.76 16.24
CA ASP A 141 -8.96 5.81 16.92
C ASP A 141 -7.90 6.72 17.54
N TYR A 142 -7.44 7.64 16.71
CA TYR A 142 -6.68 8.76 17.18
C TYR A 142 -7.70 9.65 17.89
N ASP A 143 -8.09 9.24 19.09
CA ASP A 143 -8.65 10.11 20.10
C ASP A 143 -7.59 11.16 20.37
N GLY A 144 -7.62 12.22 19.56
CA GLY A 144 -6.57 13.23 19.45
C GLY A 144 -6.22 13.95 20.73
N TYR A 145 -6.86 13.65 21.82
CA TYR A 145 -6.54 14.12 23.17
C TYR A 145 -7.01 13.09 24.18
N LYS A 146 -6.09 12.31 24.72
CA LYS A 146 -6.33 11.69 26.02
C LYS A 146 -6.29 12.82 27.04
N ILE A 147 -7.43 13.24 27.56
CA ILE A 147 -7.47 14.11 28.74
C ILE A 147 -7.03 13.23 29.91
N ILE A 148 -5.75 13.32 30.24
CA ILE A 148 -5.22 12.70 31.45
C ILE A 148 -5.61 13.67 32.58
N GLN A 149 -6.62 13.33 33.35
CA GLN A 149 -6.88 14.00 34.61
C GLN A 149 -5.80 13.53 35.59
N MET A 150 -4.82 14.36 35.80
CA MET A 150 -3.79 14.17 36.83
C MET A 150 -4.13 15.02 38.04
N ASP A 151 -3.89 14.50 39.23
CA ASP A 151 -3.84 15.33 40.40
C ASP A 151 -2.57 16.21 40.45
N ASP A 152 -2.47 17.13 41.40
CA ASP A 152 -1.38 18.07 41.44
C ASP A 152 0.00 17.40 41.68
N GLU A 153 0.05 16.25 42.34
CA GLU A 153 1.28 15.51 42.58
C GLU A 153 1.71 14.75 41.30
N GLU A 154 0.79 14.11 40.62
CA GLU A 154 1.03 13.44 39.33
C GLU A 154 1.46 14.44 38.26
N MET A 155 0.87 15.65 38.27
CA MET A 155 1.22 16.73 37.36
C MET A 155 2.66 17.23 37.60
N ALA A 156 3.05 17.40 38.88
CA ALA A 156 4.40 17.79 39.25
C ALA A 156 5.45 16.76 38.86
N GLU A 157 5.16 15.48 39.03
CA GLU A 157 6.01 14.35 38.59
C GLU A 157 6.15 14.31 37.06
N PHE A 158 5.06 14.49 36.34
CA PHE A 158 5.06 14.53 34.89
C PHE A 158 5.94 15.65 34.33
N TYR A 159 5.82 16.86 34.86
CA TYR A 159 6.65 18.01 34.47
C TYR A 159 8.13 17.84 34.86
N SER A 160 8.40 17.19 35.98
CA SER A 160 9.78 16.87 36.42
C SER A 160 10.44 15.91 35.44
N ASN A 161 9.74 14.85 35.01
CA ASN A 161 10.22 13.86 34.03
C ASN A 161 10.41 14.48 32.63
N LEU A 162 9.54 15.38 32.18
CA LEU A 162 9.70 16.12 30.93
C LEU A 162 10.95 16.99 30.92
N THR A 163 11.27 17.61 32.05
CA THR A 163 12.45 18.47 32.18
C THR A 163 13.73 17.66 32.09
N VAL A 164 13.78 16.48 32.72
CA VAL A 164 14.92 15.56 32.66
C VAL A 164 15.12 15.06 31.22
N ASN A 165 14.08 14.59 30.54
CA ASN A 165 14.15 14.13 29.15
C ASN A 165 14.58 15.23 28.17
N LYS A 166 14.27 16.49 28.45
CA LYS A 166 14.70 17.62 27.64
C LYS A 166 16.20 17.88 27.74
N TYR A 167 16.80 17.62 28.89
CA TYR A 167 18.26 17.72 29.07
C TYR A 167 18.99 16.53 28.43
N ASP A 168 18.44 15.34 28.49
CA ASP A 168 19.04 14.14 27.84
C ASP A 168 19.08 14.27 26.33
N LEU A 169 18.12 14.96 25.72
CA LEU A 169 18.11 15.24 24.28
C LEU A 169 19.19 16.26 23.83
N TYR A 170 19.72 17.07 24.72
CA TYR A 170 20.77 18.05 24.42
C TYR A 170 22.18 17.58 24.73
N ILE A 171 22.35 16.45 25.41
CA ILE A 171 23.67 15.90 25.81
C ILE A 171 24.14 14.75 24.85
N ASN A 172 23.27 14.22 24.05
CA ASN A 172 23.54 13.25 22.98
C ASN A 172 23.50 13.91 21.61
#